data_378e4650d6704532d89e47849a6c7a84
#
_entry.id   378e4650d6704532d89e47849a6c7a84
#
_cell.length_a   1.000
_cell.length_b   1.000
_cell.length_c   1.000
_cell.angle_alpha   90.00
_cell.angle_beta   90.00
_cell.angle_gamma   90.00
#
_symmetry.space_group_name_H-M   'P 1'
#
loop_
_entity.id
_entity.type
_entity.pdbx_description
1 polymer ?
#
loop_
_entity_poly.entity_id
_entity_poly.type
_entity_poly.pdbx_seq_one_letter_code
_entity_poly.pdbx_strand_id
1 'polypeptide(L)'
;SGGMMGIPSSSESIAPLVSAETARRIDNEEPFEWKIGGDVSVGKLVRQQFGDDVVDHVVSALLGGVYSCTADDLGLRATIPALAASLDKLAADGPVKLSDAVRAMEQARPRTPGKGAPFQTFRGGYAEVYEALAEKSGADIHLDSFISGVTRESEGFRVKGAPNEAGLYDRVLFATPAPTTARLLPALSPAASAVLKKVKLAGSVVVGFKFDSDTDPNGNRLPDNTGILVGTDQTDVHAKAFTLSSRKWPHLAERGGALVRASFGRFGDDALVRAEEDDLVDYALDDLQHITGFDGRAAGVSEIFTQRWFGGIPRYDETHLDTVAAAHAALADVPGIEATGAWSGGVGVPAVVADARG
;
A
#
# COMPACT_ATOMS: atom_id res chain seq x y z
N SER A 1 -17.99 9.34 6.34
CA SER A 1 -17.81 8.32 5.30
C SER A 1 -18.03 6.94 5.90
N GLY A 2 -19.11 6.29 5.52
CA GLY A 2 -19.40 4.90 5.86
C GLY A 2 -18.62 3.93 4.94
N GLY A 3 -18.56 2.66 5.33
CA GLY A 3 -17.94 1.61 4.54
C GLY A 3 -16.56 1.16 5.03
N MET A 4 -16.04 0.12 4.36
CA MET A 4 -14.72 -0.45 4.63
C MET A 4 -13.88 -0.41 3.35
N MET A 5 -12.82 0.39 3.34
CA MET A 5 -11.94 0.60 2.16
C MET A 5 -12.73 0.94 0.88
N GLY A 6 -13.80 1.73 1.02
CA GLY A 6 -14.67 2.13 -0.08
C GLY A 6 -15.79 1.15 -0.41
N ILE A 7 -15.82 -0.05 0.17
CA ILE A 7 -16.92 -1.00 0.02
C ILE A 7 -18.08 -0.54 0.92
N PRO A 8 -19.26 -0.18 0.36
CA PRO A 8 -20.33 0.42 1.12
C PRO A 8 -21.21 -0.62 1.84
N SER A 9 -21.85 -0.21 2.94
CA SER A 9 -22.94 -0.95 3.59
C SER A 9 -24.34 -0.58 3.06
N SER A 10 -24.43 0.53 2.32
CA SER A 10 -25.61 1.01 1.58
C SER A 10 -25.19 2.02 0.52
N SER A 11 -26.05 2.33 -0.43
CA SER A 11 -25.77 3.32 -1.48
C SER A 11 -25.58 4.75 -0.97
N GLU A 12 -26.14 5.10 0.17
CA GLU A 12 -26.15 6.46 0.72
C GLU A 12 -24.77 7.09 0.84
N SER A 13 -23.78 6.31 1.26
CA SER A 13 -22.42 6.82 1.50
C SER A 13 -21.63 7.15 0.25
N ILE A 14 -22.01 6.58 -0.91
CA ILE A 14 -21.29 6.71 -2.19
C ILE A 14 -22.18 7.16 -3.36
N ALA A 15 -23.44 7.48 -3.09
CA ALA A 15 -24.42 7.90 -4.12
C ALA A 15 -23.91 8.98 -5.08
N PRO A 16 -23.13 10.00 -4.66
CA PRO A 16 -22.58 10.99 -5.59
C PRO A 16 -21.49 10.46 -6.55
N LEU A 17 -20.96 9.26 -6.29
CA LEU A 17 -19.82 8.68 -7.02
C LEU A 17 -20.24 7.56 -7.97
N VAL A 18 -21.51 7.13 -7.93
CA VAL A 18 -22.00 5.99 -8.70
C VAL A 18 -23.30 6.33 -9.42
N SER A 19 -23.65 5.54 -10.43
CA SER A 19 -24.91 5.69 -11.16
C SER A 19 -26.12 5.34 -10.27
N ALA A 20 -27.30 5.84 -10.63
CA ALA A 20 -28.56 5.49 -9.94
C ALA A 20 -28.87 3.98 -10.05
N GLU A 21 -28.44 3.33 -11.12
CA GLU A 21 -28.56 1.88 -11.30
C GLU A 21 -27.66 1.14 -10.28
N THR A 22 -26.40 1.53 -10.18
CA THR A 22 -25.45 0.99 -9.21
C THR A 22 -25.96 1.19 -7.78
N ALA A 23 -26.48 2.38 -7.43
CA ALA A 23 -27.06 2.64 -6.12
C ALA A 23 -28.20 1.66 -5.80
N ARG A 24 -29.13 1.43 -6.73
CA ARG A 24 -30.21 0.45 -6.56
C ARG A 24 -29.68 -0.98 -6.43
N ARG A 25 -28.62 -1.34 -7.17
CA ARG A 25 -27.99 -2.67 -7.08
C ARG A 25 -27.38 -2.92 -5.70
N ILE A 26 -26.75 -1.93 -5.12
CA ILE A 26 -26.20 -2.00 -3.75
C ILE A 26 -27.34 -2.26 -2.73
N ASP A 27 -28.41 -1.47 -2.81
CA ASP A 27 -29.51 -1.55 -1.83
C ASP A 27 -30.37 -2.83 -1.99
N ASN A 28 -30.36 -3.45 -3.17
CA ASN A 28 -31.05 -4.70 -3.47
C ASN A 28 -30.06 -5.85 -3.70
N GLU A 29 -28.92 -5.84 -3.02
CA GLU A 29 -27.88 -6.88 -3.15
C GLU A 29 -28.46 -8.28 -2.98
N GLU A 30 -28.15 -9.20 -3.92
CA GLU A 30 -28.48 -10.60 -3.81
C GLU A 30 -27.41 -11.34 -2.99
N PRO A 31 -27.81 -12.28 -2.10
CA PRO A 31 -26.86 -13.10 -1.35
C PRO A 31 -26.00 -13.96 -2.25
N PHE A 32 -24.76 -14.24 -1.81
CA PHE A 32 -23.82 -15.12 -2.50
C PHE A 32 -23.18 -16.14 -1.55
N GLU A 33 -22.67 -17.22 -2.12
CA GLU A 33 -21.95 -18.25 -1.37
C GLU A 33 -20.52 -17.77 -1.06
N TRP A 34 -20.19 -17.77 0.22
CA TRP A 34 -18.83 -17.45 0.69
C TRP A 34 -18.15 -18.70 1.25
N LYS A 35 -16.93 -18.99 0.75
CA LYS A 35 -16.11 -20.08 1.28
C LYS A 35 -15.39 -19.60 2.55
N ILE A 36 -15.78 -20.14 3.70
CA ILE A 36 -15.14 -19.85 4.99
C ILE A 36 -13.64 -20.16 4.91
N GLY A 37 -12.79 -19.22 5.34
CA GLY A 37 -11.34 -19.35 5.27
C GLY A 37 -10.73 -19.12 3.90
N GLY A 38 -11.54 -18.99 2.84
CA GLY A 38 -11.06 -18.70 1.49
C GLY A 38 -10.66 -17.24 1.27
N ASP A 39 -10.02 -16.98 0.14
CA ASP A 39 -9.76 -15.64 -0.35
C ASP A 39 -10.18 -15.49 -1.80
N VAL A 40 -10.56 -14.29 -2.19
CA VAL A 40 -11.00 -13.94 -3.55
C VAL A 40 -10.47 -12.55 -3.90
N SER A 41 -10.42 -12.22 -5.20
CA SER A 41 -10.13 -10.85 -5.64
C SER A 41 -11.19 -9.88 -5.13
N VAL A 42 -10.75 -8.80 -4.47
CA VAL A 42 -11.62 -7.72 -3.99
C VAL A 42 -12.42 -7.14 -5.15
N GLY A 43 -11.75 -6.77 -6.25
CA GLY A 43 -12.39 -6.16 -7.40
C GLY A 43 -13.43 -7.07 -8.03
N LYS A 44 -13.11 -8.35 -8.25
CA LYS A 44 -14.06 -9.32 -8.83
C LYS A 44 -15.29 -9.48 -7.96
N LEU A 45 -15.14 -9.61 -6.64
CA LEU A 45 -16.27 -9.73 -5.72
C LEU A 45 -17.14 -8.49 -5.71
N VAL A 46 -16.54 -7.31 -5.58
CA VAL A 46 -17.29 -6.05 -5.54
C VAL A 46 -17.98 -5.77 -6.87
N ARG A 47 -17.33 -6.05 -8.02
CA ARG A 47 -17.97 -5.94 -9.34
C ARG A 47 -19.18 -6.86 -9.46
N GLN A 48 -19.05 -8.09 -9.00
CA GLN A 48 -20.15 -9.07 -9.02
C GLN A 48 -21.34 -8.58 -8.18
N GLN A 49 -21.10 -8.04 -6.99
CA GLN A 49 -22.16 -7.64 -6.07
C GLN A 49 -22.72 -6.25 -6.41
N PHE A 50 -21.86 -5.26 -6.63
CA PHE A 50 -22.22 -3.84 -6.69
C PHE A 50 -22.02 -3.19 -8.05
N GLY A 51 -21.22 -3.79 -8.95
CA GLY A 51 -20.93 -3.25 -10.28
C GLY A 51 -19.60 -2.52 -10.39
N ASP A 52 -19.27 -2.12 -11.62
CA ASP A 52 -17.96 -1.56 -11.97
C ASP A 52 -17.73 -0.17 -11.37
N ASP A 53 -18.76 0.68 -11.31
CA ASP A 53 -18.66 2.04 -10.77
C ASP A 53 -18.06 2.05 -9.35
N VAL A 54 -18.48 1.13 -8.49
CA VAL A 54 -17.99 1.05 -7.10
C VAL A 54 -16.50 0.69 -7.08
N VAL A 55 -16.08 -0.22 -7.93
CA VAL A 55 -14.68 -0.65 -8.00
C VAL A 55 -13.81 0.46 -8.57
N ASP A 56 -14.19 1.02 -9.71
CA ASP A 56 -13.33 1.94 -10.47
C ASP A 56 -13.30 3.34 -9.86
N HIS A 57 -14.43 3.84 -9.35
CA HIS A 57 -14.49 5.18 -8.75
C HIS A 57 -14.05 5.23 -7.28
N VAL A 58 -14.20 4.13 -6.53
CA VAL A 58 -14.05 4.19 -5.08
C VAL A 58 -13.03 3.18 -4.55
N VAL A 59 -13.27 1.88 -4.73
CA VAL A 59 -12.49 0.84 -4.06
C VAL A 59 -11.04 0.80 -4.58
N SER A 60 -10.86 0.83 -5.91
CA SER A 60 -9.53 0.84 -6.53
C SER A 60 -8.77 2.13 -6.24
N ALA A 61 -9.44 3.27 -6.11
CA ALA A 61 -8.80 4.52 -5.72
C ALA A 61 -8.23 4.46 -4.29
N LEU A 62 -9.01 3.92 -3.35
CA LEU A 62 -8.58 3.77 -1.95
C LEU A 62 -7.49 2.71 -1.78
N LEU A 63 -7.67 1.52 -2.33
CA LEU A 63 -6.69 0.44 -2.27
C LEU A 63 -5.42 0.79 -3.06
N GLY A 64 -5.56 1.51 -4.18
CA GLY A 64 -4.42 2.00 -4.97
C GLY A 64 -3.53 2.97 -4.19
N GLY A 65 -4.10 3.75 -3.28
CA GLY A 65 -3.33 4.60 -2.37
C GLY A 65 -2.50 3.84 -1.34
N VAL A 66 -2.92 2.62 -0.98
CA VAL A 66 -2.23 1.77 0.01
C VAL A 66 -1.29 0.76 -0.66
N TYR A 67 -1.77 0.07 -1.70
CA TYR A 67 -1.07 -1.09 -2.29
C TYR A 67 -0.45 -0.83 -3.65
N SER A 68 -0.66 0.34 -4.25
CA SER A 68 -0.29 0.63 -5.65
C SER A 68 -0.81 -0.41 -6.65
N CYS A 69 -2.01 -0.91 -6.43
CA CYS A 69 -2.71 -1.92 -7.23
C CYS A 69 -4.15 -1.47 -7.49
N THR A 70 -4.83 -2.05 -8.45
CA THR A 70 -6.28 -1.97 -8.52
C THR A 70 -6.92 -2.98 -7.56
N ALA A 71 -8.20 -2.84 -7.27
CA ALA A 71 -8.92 -3.80 -6.43
C ALA A 71 -8.94 -5.22 -7.04
N ASP A 72 -8.91 -5.32 -8.37
CA ASP A 72 -8.88 -6.60 -9.08
C ASP A 72 -7.60 -7.41 -8.83
N ASP A 73 -6.50 -6.72 -8.52
CA ASP A 73 -5.18 -7.31 -8.24
C ASP A 73 -5.03 -7.85 -6.81
N LEU A 74 -5.97 -7.59 -5.92
CA LEU A 74 -5.83 -7.76 -4.48
C LEU A 74 -6.79 -8.80 -3.93
N GLY A 75 -6.30 -9.62 -2.98
CA GLY A 75 -7.12 -10.56 -2.22
C GLY A 75 -7.89 -9.86 -1.10
N LEU A 76 -9.13 -10.23 -0.89
CA LEU A 76 -9.98 -9.65 0.15
C LEU A 76 -9.44 -9.96 1.55
N ARG A 77 -9.16 -11.22 1.83
CA ARG A 77 -8.60 -11.65 3.13
C ARG A 77 -7.20 -11.09 3.35
N ALA A 78 -6.38 -11.08 2.30
CA ALA A 78 -5.02 -10.57 2.38
C ALA A 78 -4.95 -9.06 2.68
N THR A 79 -5.91 -8.26 2.20
CA THR A 79 -5.88 -6.79 2.31
C THR A 79 -6.90 -6.22 3.29
N ILE A 80 -8.04 -6.88 3.47
CA ILE A 80 -9.11 -6.45 4.39
C ILE A 80 -9.53 -7.65 5.28
N PRO A 81 -8.61 -8.17 6.10
CA PRO A 81 -8.83 -9.41 6.86
C PRO A 81 -10.05 -9.34 7.79
N ALA A 82 -10.36 -8.17 8.33
CA ALA A 82 -11.53 -7.99 9.17
C ALA A 82 -12.85 -8.18 8.41
N LEU A 83 -12.90 -7.76 7.13
CA LEU A 83 -14.09 -7.99 6.29
C LEU A 83 -14.24 -9.48 5.93
N ALA A 84 -13.14 -10.15 5.60
CA ALA A 84 -13.15 -11.60 5.37
C ALA A 84 -13.62 -12.38 6.62
N ALA A 85 -13.16 -11.99 7.80
CA ALA A 85 -13.62 -12.58 9.07
C ALA A 85 -15.11 -12.32 9.34
N SER A 86 -15.62 -11.14 8.97
CA SER A 86 -17.04 -10.82 9.06
C SER A 86 -17.89 -11.72 8.13
N LEU A 87 -17.42 -11.91 6.90
CA LEU A 87 -18.04 -12.84 5.94
C LEU A 87 -18.01 -14.28 6.43
N ASP A 88 -16.88 -14.75 6.98
CA ASP A 88 -16.77 -16.10 7.57
C ASP A 88 -17.83 -16.33 8.66
N LYS A 89 -18.00 -15.33 9.53
CA LYS A 89 -18.97 -15.42 10.62
C LYS A 89 -20.42 -15.50 10.11
N LEU A 90 -20.76 -14.67 9.12
CA LEU A 90 -22.11 -14.68 8.53
C LEU A 90 -22.38 -15.95 7.72
N ALA A 91 -21.37 -16.47 7.03
CA ALA A 91 -21.47 -17.67 6.19
C ALA A 91 -21.72 -18.96 6.98
N ALA A 92 -21.54 -18.94 8.30
CA ALA A 92 -21.92 -20.08 9.15
C ALA A 92 -23.43 -20.36 9.10
N ASP A 93 -24.26 -19.35 8.81
CA ASP A 93 -25.72 -19.44 8.77
C ASP A 93 -26.27 -19.52 7.32
N GLY A 94 -25.44 -19.55 6.30
CA GLY A 94 -25.83 -19.66 4.88
C GLY A 94 -25.25 -18.57 3.98
N PRO A 95 -25.86 -18.33 2.80
CA PRO A 95 -25.43 -17.29 1.88
C PRO A 95 -25.36 -15.90 2.52
N VAL A 96 -24.40 -15.09 2.11
CA VAL A 96 -24.08 -13.80 2.74
C VAL A 96 -24.28 -12.62 1.78
N LYS A 97 -24.46 -11.43 2.35
CA LYS A 97 -24.36 -10.16 1.61
C LYS A 97 -23.11 -9.40 2.03
N LEU A 98 -22.41 -8.83 1.06
CA LEU A 98 -21.22 -8.03 1.30
C LEU A 98 -21.54 -6.78 2.11
N SER A 99 -22.67 -6.14 1.81
CA SER A 99 -23.20 -4.98 2.56
C SER A 99 -23.46 -5.29 4.03
N ASP A 100 -23.99 -6.49 4.36
CA ASP A 100 -24.23 -6.91 5.74
C ASP A 100 -22.92 -7.14 6.49
N ALA A 101 -21.92 -7.72 5.86
CA ALA A 101 -20.59 -7.88 6.46
C ALA A 101 -19.94 -6.52 6.77
N VAL A 102 -20.04 -5.56 5.86
CA VAL A 102 -19.54 -4.18 6.07
C VAL A 102 -20.32 -3.51 7.21
N ARG A 103 -21.64 -3.63 7.22
CA ARG A 103 -22.51 -3.06 8.28
C ARG A 103 -22.18 -3.64 9.65
N ALA A 104 -21.94 -4.93 9.76
CA ALA A 104 -21.54 -5.56 11.00
C ALA A 104 -20.22 -5.00 11.54
N MET A 105 -19.26 -4.71 10.64
CA MET A 105 -17.99 -4.08 11.01
C MET A 105 -18.16 -2.63 11.44
N GLU A 106 -19.03 -1.86 10.78
CA GLU A 106 -19.33 -0.47 11.16
C GLU A 106 -19.94 -0.40 12.56
N GLN A 107 -20.84 -1.33 12.87
CA GLN A 107 -21.48 -1.43 14.19
C GLN A 107 -20.51 -1.86 15.29
N ALA A 108 -19.54 -2.73 14.95
CA ALA A 108 -18.52 -3.20 15.90
C ALA A 108 -17.42 -2.18 16.18
N ARG A 109 -17.29 -1.10 15.37
CA ARG A 109 -16.29 -0.06 15.61
C ARG A 109 -16.57 0.68 16.92
N PRO A 110 -15.62 0.74 17.87
CA PRO A 110 -15.79 1.53 19.08
C PRO A 110 -16.02 3.00 18.70
N ARG A 111 -17.16 3.56 19.07
CA ARG A 111 -17.42 5.00 19.01
C ARG A 111 -16.72 5.64 20.20
N THR A 112 -15.40 5.77 20.15
CA THR A 112 -14.64 6.47 21.20
C THR A 112 -14.48 7.93 20.77
N PRO A 113 -15.18 8.88 21.38
CA PRO A 113 -14.91 10.30 21.16
C PRO A 113 -13.49 10.59 21.65
N GLY A 114 -12.66 11.24 20.82
CA GLY A 114 -11.36 11.74 21.28
C GLY A 114 -10.14 10.84 21.06
N LYS A 115 -10.22 9.72 20.33
CA LYS A 115 -9.00 9.11 19.80
C LYS A 115 -8.39 10.05 18.75
N GLY A 116 -7.08 10.36 18.94
CA GLY A 116 -6.30 11.27 18.09
C GLY A 116 -6.40 10.97 16.59
N ALA A 117 -5.80 11.81 15.78
CA ALA A 117 -5.81 11.67 14.32
C ALA A 117 -5.51 10.22 13.91
N PRO A 118 -6.24 9.67 12.91
CA PRO A 118 -6.09 8.28 12.48
C PRO A 118 -4.68 7.95 11.95
N PHE A 119 -3.92 8.98 11.61
CA PHE A 119 -2.54 8.89 11.15
C PHE A 119 -1.63 9.74 12.03
N GLN A 120 -0.41 9.24 12.22
CA GLN A 120 0.67 9.92 12.92
C GLN A 120 1.89 9.98 12.01
N THR A 121 2.75 10.97 12.22
CA THR A 121 4.03 11.11 11.53
C THR A 121 5.06 11.74 12.48
N PHE A 122 6.32 11.74 12.08
CA PHE A 122 7.41 12.40 12.78
C PHE A 122 7.65 13.78 12.19
N ARG A 123 7.99 14.77 13.01
CA ARG A 123 8.22 16.15 12.53
C ARG A 123 9.34 16.24 11.50
N GLY A 124 10.42 15.48 11.68
CA GLY A 124 11.54 15.39 10.74
C GLY A 124 11.42 14.25 9.72
N GLY A 125 10.26 13.56 9.68
CA GLY A 125 10.01 12.44 8.78
C GLY A 125 10.49 11.09 9.33
N TYR A 126 10.33 10.04 8.52
CA TYR A 126 10.66 8.68 8.93
C TYR A 126 12.17 8.42 9.09
N ALA A 127 13.03 9.31 8.60
CA ALA A 127 14.48 9.24 8.84
C ALA A 127 14.80 9.19 10.35
N GLU A 128 14.08 9.96 11.16
CA GLU A 128 14.24 9.95 12.63
C GLU A 128 14.06 8.56 13.25
N VAL A 129 13.16 7.73 12.69
CA VAL A 129 12.93 6.36 13.18
C VAL A 129 14.12 5.46 12.84
N TYR A 130 14.60 5.53 11.60
CA TYR A 130 15.71 4.68 11.14
C TYR A 130 17.01 5.04 11.85
N GLU A 131 17.28 6.32 12.05
CA GLU A 131 18.44 6.81 12.79
C GLU A 131 18.39 6.37 14.26
N ALA A 132 17.23 6.50 14.92
CA ALA A 132 17.05 6.06 16.29
C ALA A 132 17.17 4.53 16.44
N LEU A 133 16.69 3.76 15.45
CA LEU A 133 16.85 2.31 15.44
C LEU A 133 18.32 1.91 15.27
N ALA A 134 19.02 2.55 14.33
CA ALA A 134 20.44 2.32 14.10
C ALA A 134 21.27 2.58 15.37
N GLU A 135 21.07 3.75 16.00
CA GLU A 135 21.77 4.13 17.22
C GLU A 135 21.47 3.17 18.38
N LYS A 136 20.18 2.84 18.63
CA LYS A 136 19.77 2.05 19.78
C LYS A 136 20.04 0.56 19.63
N SER A 137 20.14 0.04 18.39
CA SER A 137 20.40 -1.37 18.17
C SER A 137 21.83 -1.77 18.52
N GLY A 138 22.78 -0.83 18.44
CA GLY A 138 24.22 -1.12 18.58
C GLY A 138 24.77 -2.05 17.49
N ALA A 139 24.03 -2.21 16.40
CA ALA A 139 24.43 -3.10 15.29
C ALA A 139 25.50 -2.46 14.43
N ASP A 140 26.42 -3.27 13.90
CA ASP A 140 27.31 -2.86 12.85
C ASP A 140 26.55 -2.76 11.52
N ILE A 141 26.39 -1.54 11.01
CA ILE A 141 25.62 -1.27 9.79
C ILE A 141 26.57 -0.99 8.65
N HIS A 142 26.48 -1.81 7.59
CA HIS A 142 27.26 -1.70 6.39
C HIS A 142 26.38 -1.31 5.20
N LEU A 143 26.52 -0.08 4.74
CA LEU A 143 25.87 0.42 3.53
C LEU A 143 26.69 0.04 2.30
N ASP A 144 26.06 0.15 1.12
CA ASP A 144 26.70 -0.12 -0.19
C ASP A 144 27.32 -1.52 -0.32
N SER A 145 26.80 -2.48 0.46
CA SER A 145 27.23 -3.87 0.46
C SER A 145 26.30 -4.73 -0.39
N PHE A 146 26.77 -5.18 -1.55
CA PHE A 146 26.00 -6.02 -2.47
C PHE A 146 26.06 -7.49 -2.06
N ILE A 147 25.04 -7.96 -1.36
CA ILE A 147 24.90 -9.36 -0.98
C ILE A 147 24.42 -10.19 -2.18
N SER A 148 25.21 -11.15 -2.62
CA SER A 148 24.92 -11.97 -3.80
C SER A 148 24.48 -13.40 -3.49
N GLY A 149 24.66 -13.87 -2.26
CA GLY A 149 24.24 -15.21 -1.86
C GLY A 149 24.53 -15.51 -0.40
N VAL A 150 23.88 -16.56 0.10
CA VAL A 150 24.11 -17.12 1.42
C VAL A 150 24.23 -18.63 1.28
N THR A 151 25.25 -19.22 1.88
CA THR A 151 25.48 -20.67 1.87
C THR A 151 25.66 -21.19 3.29
N ARG A 152 25.28 -22.44 3.52
CA ARG A 152 25.50 -23.12 4.79
C ARG A 152 26.84 -23.82 4.78
N GLU A 153 27.58 -23.69 5.88
CA GLU A 153 28.81 -24.41 6.17
C GLU A 153 28.65 -25.22 7.47
N SER A 154 29.66 -25.98 7.86
CA SER A 154 29.58 -26.85 9.06
C SER A 154 29.28 -26.09 10.36
N GLU A 155 29.79 -24.85 10.48
CA GLU A 155 29.74 -24.08 11.73
C GLU A 155 28.90 -22.77 11.59
N GLY A 156 28.12 -22.61 10.51
CA GLY A 156 27.33 -21.41 10.34
C GLY A 156 26.98 -21.09 8.89
N PHE A 157 26.76 -19.83 8.63
CA PHE A 157 26.38 -19.32 7.32
C PHE A 157 27.44 -18.36 6.80
N ARG A 158 27.79 -18.52 5.53
CA ARG A 158 28.64 -17.58 4.79
C ARG A 158 27.75 -16.64 3.98
N VAL A 159 27.96 -15.33 4.16
CA VAL A 159 27.24 -14.29 3.44
C VAL A 159 28.18 -13.68 2.39
N LYS A 160 27.94 -13.97 1.12
CA LYS A 160 28.77 -13.53 0.01
C LYS A 160 28.47 -12.06 -0.32
N GLY A 161 29.53 -11.25 -0.31
CA GLY A 161 29.45 -9.79 -0.46
C GLY A 161 29.37 -9.03 0.87
N ALA A 162 29.38 -9.74 2.01
CA ALA A 162 29.53 -9.10 3.31
C ALA A 162 30.95 -8.54 3.51
N PRO A 163 31.11 -7.48 4.32
CA PRO A 163 32.45 -6.91 4.60
C PRO A 163 33.43 -7.93 5.19
N ASN A 164 32.93 -8.90 5.92
CA ASN A 164 33.70 -10.04 6.43
C ASN A 164 33.27 -11.35 5.73
N GLU A 165 33.59 -11.48 4.44
CA GLU A 165 33.26 -12.69 3.68
C GLU A 165 33.91 -13.99 4.21
N ALA A 166 35.04 -13.86 4.90
CA ALA A 166 35.71 -15.01 5.50
C ALA A 166 35.05 -15.48 6.80
N GLY A 167 34.26 -14.64 7.42
CA GLY A 167 33.54 -14.95 8.66
C GLY A 167 32.29 -15.80 8.42
N LEU A 168 31.88 -16.50 9.48
CA LEU A 168 30.60 -17.22 9.54
C LEU A 168 29.65 -16.53 10.50
N TYR A 169 28.37 -16.63 10.21
CA TYR A 169 27.30 -16.11 11.03
C TYR A 169 26.47 -17.27 11.57
N ASP A 170 26.08 -17.21 12.84
CA ASP A 170 25.26 -18.25 13.48
C ASP A 170 23.84 -18.30 12.91
N ARG A 171 23.30 -17.13 12.55
CA ARG A 171 21.95 -16.95 12.00
C ARG A 171 21.94 -15.88 10.92
N VAL A 172 20.98 -15.99 10.00
CA VAL A 172 20.73 -14.98 8.97
C VAL A 172 19.23 -14.66 8.92
N LEU A 173 18.90 -13.37 9.09
CA LEU A 173 17.55 -12.85 8.89
C LEU A 173 17.49 -12.08 7.58
N PHE A 174 16.65 -12.52 6.66
CA PHE A 174 16.39 -11.83 5.40
C PHE A 174 15.25 -10.82 5.60
N ALA A 175 15.55 -9.53 5.61
CA ALA A 175 14.58 -8.44 5.67
C ALA A 175 14.44 -7.74 4.31
N THR A 176 14.61 -8.48 3.22
CA THR A 176 14.57 -8.00 1.84
C THR A 176 13.21 -8.28 1.18
N PRO A 177 12.85 -7.56 0.08
CA PRO A 177 11.67 -7.89 -0.70
C PRO A 177 11.64 -9.37 -1.12
N ALA A 178 10.45 -9.98 -1.17
CA ALA A 178 10.31 -11.41 -1.44
C ALA A 178 11.07 -11.93 -2.67
N PRO A 179 11.06 -11.27 -3.86
CA PRO A 179 11.85 -11.72 -5.00
C PRO A 179 13.35 -11.63 -4.78
N THR A 180 13.83 -10.70 -3.96
CA THR A 180 15.24 -10.57 -3.59
C THR A 180 15.64 -11.70 -2.63
N THR A 181 14.84 -11.93 -1.59
CA THR A 181 15.01 -13.07 -0.69
C THR A 181 15.04 -14.38 -1.47
N ALA A 182 14.12 -14.56 -2.43
CA ALA A 182 14.07 -15.74 -3.28
C ALA A 182 15.39 -15.98 -4.07
N ARG A 183 16.06 -14.92 -4.51
CA ARG A 183 17.35 -15.04 -5.19
C ARG A 183 18.52 -15.42 -4.29
N LEU A 184 18.41 -15.09 -3.00
CA LEU A 184 19.46 -15.38 -2.02
C LEU A 184 19.34 -16.76 -1.36
N LEU A 185 18.18 -17.43 -1.51
CA LEU A 185 17.83 -18.69 -0.83
C LEU A 185 18.13 -20.00 -1.59
N PRO A 186 18.49 -20.05 -2.90
CA PRO A 186 18.51 -21.33 -3.61
C PRO A 186 19.42 -22.40 -3.00
N ALA A 187 20.56 -21.98 -2.40
CA ALA A 187 21.50 -22.88 -1.75
C ALA A 187 21.05 -23.32 -0.34
N LEU A 188 20.09 -22.63 0.26
CA LEU A 188 19.61 -22.88 1.63
C LEU A 188 18.26 -23.59 1.63
N SER A 189 17.31 -23.06 0.87
CA SER A 189 15.95 -23.58 0.75
C SER A 189 15.43 -23.35 -0.68
N PRO A 190 15.64 -24.30 -1.61
CA PRO A 190 15.05 -24.23 -2.95
C PRO A 190 13.51 -24.10 -2.93
N ALA A 191 12.85 -24.72 -1.94
CA ALA A 191 11.41 -24.66 -1.79
C ALA A 191 10.95 -23.24 -1.43
N ALA A 192 11.55 -22.60 -0.42
CA ALA A 192 11.22 -21.21 -0.07
C ALA A 192 11.55 -20.24 -1.21
N SER A 193 12.68 -20.43 -1.91
CA SER A 193 13.03 -19.67 -3.09
C SER A 193 11.94 -19.74 -4.17
N ALA A 194 11.45 -20.95 -4.50
CA ALA A 194 10.43 -21.15 -5.52
C ALA A 194 9.08 -20.50 -5.15
N VAL A 195 8.72 -20.54 -3.88
CA VAL A 195 7.48 -19.93 -3.37
C VAL A 195 7.57 -18.41 -3.38
N LEU A 196 8.64 -17.82 -2.85
CA LEU A 196 8.81 -16.37 -2.77
C LEU A 196 8.93 -15.69 -4.14
N LYS A 197 9.39 -16.39 -5.18
CA LYS A 197 9.38 -15.91 -6.58
C LYS A 197 7.96 -15.58 -7.09
N LYS A 198 6.92 -16.15 -6.51
CA LYS A 198 5.52 -15.90 -6.90
C LYS A 198 5.04 -14.52 -6.48
N VAL A 199 5.61 -13.95 -5.43
CA VAL A 199 5.25 -12.60 -4.96
C VAL A 199 5.68 -11.57 -5.98
N LYS A 200 4.72 -10.83 -6.52
CA LYS A 200 4.96 -9.73 -7.45
C LYS A 200 5.02 -8.41 -6.67
N LEU A 201 5.74 -7.45 -7.24
CA LEU A 201 5.92 -6.13 -6.64
C LEU A 201 5.28 -5.06 -7.50
N ALA A 202 4.67 -4.08 -6.86
CA ALA A 202 4.17 -2.86 -7.51
C ALA A 202 5.21 -1.74 -7.36
N GLY A 203 5.47 -1.04 -8.45
CA GLY A 203 6.26 0.18 -8.46
C GLY A 203 5.39 1.42 -8.26
N SER A 204 6.01 2.49 -7.78
CA SER A 204 5.39 3.81 -7.72
C SER A 204 6.44 4.91 -7.81
N VAL A 205 6.03 6.09 -8.23
CA VAL A 205 6.85 7.29 -8.19
C VAL A 205 6.05 8.42 -7.54
N VAL A 206 6.74 9.23 -6.77
CA VAL A 206 6.17 10.37 -6.07
C VAL A 206 6.90 11.62 -6.52
N VAL A 207 6.13 12.66 -6.86
CA VAL A 207 6.66 14.00 -7.14
C VAL A 207 6.12 14.94 -6.08
N GLY A 208 7.00 15.54 -5.32
CA GLY A 208 6.68 16.53 -4.29
C GLY A 208 6.96 17.94 -4.77
N PHE A 209 6.09 18.86 -4.42
CA PHE A 209 6.21 20.30 -4.74
C PHE A 209 6.12 21.14 -3.49
N LYS A 210 6.93 22.20 -3.47
CA LYS A 210 6.68 23.36 -2.63
C LYS A 210 6.28 24.52 -3.53
N PHE A 211 5.06 24.99 -3.33
CA PHE A 211 4.55 26.21 -3.96
C PHE A 211 4.75 27.41 -3.03
N ASP A 212 5.01 28.58 -3.60
CA ASP A 212 5.20 29.81 -2.84
C ASP A 212 3.90 30.26 -2.15
N SER A 213 2.75 29.90 -2.72
CA SER A 213 1.42 30.20 -2.21
C SER A 213 0.47 29.00 -2.34
N ASP A 214 -0.54 28.93 -1.48
CA ASP A 214 -1.66 27.98 -1.60
C ASP A 214 -2.82 28.53 -2.48
N THR A 215 -2.62 29.74 -3.02
CA THR A 215 -3.55 30.44 -3.90
C THR A 215 -2.81 30.96 -5.11
N ASP A 216 -3.28 30.70 -6.30
CA ASP A 216 -2.69 31.18 -7.53
C ASP A 216 -3.06 32.66 -7.80
N PRO A 217 -2.40 33.35 -8.76
CA PRO A 217 -2.70 34.74 -9.09
C PRO A 217 -4.13 35.02 -9.59
N ASN A 218 -4.84 33.98 -10.02
CA ASN A 218 -6.24 34.07 -10.45
C ASN A 218 -7.23 33.91 -9.30
N GLY A 219 -6.72 33.64 -8.07
CA GLY A 219 -7.54 33.46 -6.88
C GLY A 219 -8.01 32.02 -6.64
N ASN A 220 -7.57 31.04 -7.45
CA ASN A 220 -7.89 29.64 -7.21
C ASN A 220 -7.03 29.12 -6.08
N ARG A 221 -7.68 28.53 -5.07
CA ARG A 221 -7.03 28.02 -3.87
C ARG A 221 -6.98 26.50 -3.87
N LEU A 222 -5.88 25.93 -3.37
CA LEU A 222 -5.84 24.50 -3.08
C LEU A 222 -6.98 24.11 -2.13
N PRO A 223 -7.67 22.98 -2.39
CA PRO A 223 -8.75 22.50 -1.53
C PRO A 223 -8.31 22.32 -0.07
N ASP A 224 -9.26 22.42 0.86
CA ASP A 224 -9.00 22.26 2.30
C ASP A 224 -8.93 20.80 2.76
N ASN A 225 -9.27 19.83 1.89
CA ASN A 225 -9.12 18.40 2.17
C ASN A 225 -7.64 17.97 2.23
N THR A 226 -7.36 16.82 2.84
CA THR A 226 -5.99 16.33 3.07
C THR A 226 -5.39 15.61 1.88
N GLY A 227 -6.18 15.27 0.88
CA GLY A 227 -5.74 14.59 -0.33
C GLY A 227 -6.89 14.30 -1.30
N ILE A 228 -6.50 13.86 -2.48
CA ILE A 228 -7.40 13.54 -3.59
C ILE A 228 -7.01 12.15 -4.09
N LEU A 229 -7.97 11.27 -4.29
CA LEU A 229 -7.80 9.98 -4.92
C LEU A 229 -8.47 10.01 -6.29
N VAL A 230 -7.79 9.44 -7.29
CA VAL A 230 -8.27 9.42 -8.67
C VAL A 230 -8.81 8.03 -8.99
N GLY A 231 -10.04 7.98 -9.51
CA GLY A 231 -10.65 6.75 -10.00
C GLY A 231 -9.86 6.14 -11.16
N THR A 232 -9.91 4.83 -11.31
CA THR A 232 -9.12 4.12 -12.33
C THR A 232 -9.65 4.33 -13.75
N ASP A 233 -10.86 4.81 -13.88
CA ASP A 233 -11.52 5.18 -15.14
C ASP A 233 -11.25 6.62 -15.62
N GLN A 234 -10.54 7.43 -14.81
CA GLN A 234 -10.15 8.79 -15.18
C GLN A 234 -8.90 8.75 -16.07
N THR A 235 -9.11 8.48 -17.35
CA THR A 235 -8.03 8.24 -18.34
C THR A 235 -7.29 9.50 -18.79
N ASP A 236 -7.82 10.67 -18.50
CA ASP A 236 -7.24 11.98 -18.77
C ASP A 236 -6.36 12.51 -17.62
N VAL A 237 -6.22 11.74 -16.55
CA VAL A 237 -5.37 12.04 -15.39
C VAL A 237 -4.34 10.94 -15.21
N HIS A 238 -3.05 11.31 -15.07
CA HIS A 238 -1.94 10.37 -14.90
C HIS A 238 -1.71 10.01 -13.43
N ALA A 239 -1.86 11.00 -12.54
CA ALA A 239 -1.67 10.78 -11.11
C ALA A 239 -2.78 9.91 -10.53
N LYS A 240 -2.41 8.93 -9.69
CA LYS A 240 -3.38 8.11 -8.95
C LYS A 240 -3.89 8.78 -7.69
N ALA A 241 -3.12 9.73 -7.16
CA ALA A 241 -3.48 10.44 -5.93
C ALA A 241 -2.66 11.72 -5.75
N PHE A 242 -3.22 12.69 -5.04
CA PHE A 242 -2.51 13.82 -4.47
C PHE A 242 -2.63 13.81 -2.94
N THR A 243 -1.54 14.06 -2.25
CA THR A 243 -1.55 14.37 -0.82
C THR A 243 -1.30 15.86 -0.66
N LEU A 244 -2.27 16.58 -0.11
CA LEU A 244 -2.14 17.99 0.21
C LEU A 244 -1.44 18.09 1.58
N SER A 245 -0.11 17.93 1.55
CA SER A 245 0.70 17.64 2.74
C SER A 245 0.63 18.75 3.78
N SER A 246 0.59 20.02 3.37
CA SER A 246 0.41 21.17 4.27
C SER A 246 -1.02 21.27 4.84
N ARG A 247 -2.03 20.66 4.19
CA ARG A 247 -3.38 20.54 4.76
C ARG A 247 -3.47 19.36 5.75
N LYS A 248 -2.69 18.32 5.48
CA LYS A 248 -2.71 17.09 6.29
C LYS A 248 -1.92 17.22 7.58
N TRP A 249 -0.81 17.93 7.57
CA TRP A 249 0.16 18.00 8.65
C TRP A 249 0.45 19.44 9.07
N PRO A 250 0.04 19.87 10.30
CA PRO A 250 0.24 21.24 10.77
C PRO A 250 1.71 21.71 10.74
N HIS A 251 2.66 20.83 11.12
CA HIS A 251 4.09 21.17 11.11
C HIS A 251 4.64 21.42 9.70
N LEU A 252 3.99 20.88 8.65
CA LEU A 252 4.34 21.21 7.27
C LEU A 252 3.70 22.50 6.80
N ALA A 253 2.50 22.84 7.30
CA ALA A 253 1.87 24.13 7.05
C ALA A 253 2.68 25.30 7.63
N GLU A 254 3.34 25.10 8.77
CA GLU A 254 4.21 26.09 9.43
C GLU A 254 5.39 26.52 8.55
N ARG A 255 5.75 25.76 7.51
CA ARG A 255 6.83 26.11 6.56
C ARG A 255 6.46 27.18 5.55
N GLY A 256 5.19 27.60 5.51
CA GLY A 256 4.65 28.58 4.57
C GLY A 256 4.46 28.01 3.16
N GLY A 257 3.71 28.72 2.33
CA GLY A 257 3.33 28.27 1.00
C GLY A 257 2.43 27.04 1.04
N ALA A 258 2.59 26.14 0.06
CA ALA A 258 1.87 24.87 0.04
C ALA A 258 2.79 23.71 -0.31
N LEU A 259 2.63 22.59 0.39
CA LEU A 259 3.32 21.33 0.10
C LEU A 259 2.31 20.32 -0.44
N VAL A 260 2.58 19.84 -1.65
CA VAL A 260 1.73 18.87 -2.37
C VAL A 260 2.58 17.73 -2.86
N ARG A 261 2.05 16.52 -2.80
CA ARG A 261 2.69 15.32 -3.33
C ARG A 261 1.76 14.62 -4.30
N ALA A 262 2.19 14.47 -5.55
CA ALA A 262 1.55 13.63 -6.55
C ALA A 262 2.12 12.21 -6.50
N SER A 263 1.30 11.20 -6.74
CA SER A 263 1.68 9.79 -6.73
C SER A 263 1.24 9.12 -8.03
N PHE A 264 2.16 8.40 -8.68
CA PHE A 264 1.96 7.73 -9.96
C PHE A 264 2.31 6.26 -9.88
N GLY A 265 1.79 5.47 -10.82
CA GLY A 265 2.10 4.06 -10.99
C GLY A 265 1.25 3.14 -10.13
N ARG A 266 0.80 2.05 -10.75
CA ARG A 266 0.10 0.91 -10.16
C ARG A 266 0.75 -0.36 -10.67
N PHE A 267 0.45 -1.48 -10.07
CA PHE A 267 0.86 -2.78 -10.57
C PHE A 267 0.50 -2.92 -12.06
N GLY A 268 1.48 -3.30 -12.87
CA GLY A 268 1.32 -3.39 -14.33
C GLY A 268 1.50 -2.08 -15.11
N ASP A 269 1.67 -0.94 -14.45
CA ASP A 269 1.92 0.37 -15.07
C ASP A 269 3.38 0.80 -14.88
N ASP A 270 4.30 0.03 -15.43
CA ASP A 270 5.74 0.31 -15.35
C ASP A 270 6.16 1.53 -16.19
N ALA A 271 5.37 1.90 -17.18
CA ALA A 271 5.69 3.03 -18.06
C ALA A 271 5.72 4.36 -17.29
N LEU A 272 4.71 4.64 -16.46
CA LEU A 272 4.70 5.84 -15.62
C LEU A 272 5.82 5.82 -14.57
N VAL A 273 6.10 4.67 -13.96
CA VAL A 273 7.18 4.56 -12.96
C VAL A 273 8.56 4.86 -13.58
N ARG A 274 8.71 4.60 -14.88
CA ARG A 274 9.96 4.80 -15.65
C ARG A 274 9.98 6.08 -16.49
N ALA A 275 8.88 6.85 -16.53
CA ALA A 275 8.80 8.09 -17.31
C ALA A 275 9.90 9.08 -16.88
N GLU A 276 10.30 9.95 -17.80
CA GLU A 276 11.28 11.00 -17.48
C GLU A 276 10.75 11.93 -16.37
N GLU A 277 11.66 12.51 -15.61
CA GLU A 277 11.29 13.34 -14.45
C GLU A 277 10.51 14.57 -14.87
N ASP A 278 10.93 15.23 -15.94
CA ASP A 278 10.26 16.42 -16.47
C ASP A 278 8.82 16.11 -16.89
N ASP A 279 8.58 14.95 -17.53
CA ASP A 279 7.24 14.49 -17.90
C ASP A 279 6.36 14.28 -16.68
N LEU A 280 6.89 13.64 -15.64
CA LEU A 280 6.16 13.40 -14.38
C LEU A 280 5.82 14.71 -13.65
N VAL A 281 6.72 15.67 -13.67
CA VAL A 281 6.49 17.01 -13.11
C VAL A 281 5.37 17.72 -13.87
N ASP A 282 5.41 17.69 -15.20
CA ASP A 282 4.37 18.29 -16.04
C ASP A 282 3.01 17.60 -15.85
N TYR A 283 2.96 16.26 -15.85
CA TYR A 283 1.73 15.52 -15.54
C TYR A 283 1.15 15.91 -14.19
N ALA A 284 1.99 16.00 -13.16
CA ALA A 284 1.52 16.34 -11.82
C ALA A 284 0.91 17.74 -11.74
N LEU A 285 1.54 18.72 -12.38
CA LEU A 285 1.05 20.12 -12.40
C LEU A 285 -0.22 20.26 -13.22
N ASP A 286 -0.28 19.61 -14.39
CA ASP A 286 -1.44 19.62 -15.28
C ASP A 286 -2.63 18.92 -14.62
N ASP A 287 -2.44 17.74 -14.05
CA ASP A 287 -3.47 16.98 -13.36
C ASP A 287 -4.00 17.74 -12.13
N LEU A 288 -3.10 18.37 -11.33
CA LEU A 288 -3.52 19.16 -10.20
C LEU A 288 -4.41 20.35 -10.60
N GLN A 289 -4.01 21.05 -11.65
CA GLN A 289 -4.79 22.18 -12.19
C GLN A 289 -6.12 21.71 -12.78
N HIS A 290 -6.12 20.61 -13.53
CA HIS A 290 -7.34 20.01 -14.11
C HIS A 290 -8.36 19.63 -13.02
N ILE A 291 -7.90 19.01 -11.96
CA ILE A 291 -8.79 18.51 -10.88
C ILE A 291 -9.27 19.63 -9.95
N THR A 292 -8.39 20.58 -9.62
CA THR A 292 -8.67 21.55 -8.56
C THR A 292 -8.87 22.99 -9.04
N GLY A 293 -8.47 23.29 -10.27
CA GLY A 293 -8.40 24.65 -10.78
C GLY A 293 -7.16 25.45 -10.33
N PHE A 294 -6.40 24.95 -9.35
CA PHE A 294 -5.20 25.61 -8.83
C PHE A 294 -4.04 25.47 -9.83
N ASP A 295 -3.56 26.59 -10.34
CA ASP A 295 -2.37 26.66 -11.20
C ASP A 295 -1.09 26.72 -10.36
N GLY A 296 -0.47 25.56 -10.16
CA GLY A 296 0.76 25.44 -9.38
C GLY A 296 1.95 26.15 -10.02
N ARG A 297 2.04 26.21 -11.33
CA ARG A 297 3.11 26.95 -12.03
C ARG A 297 2.99 28.45 -11.78
N ALA A 298 1.78 29.00 -11.90
CA ALA A 298 1.51 30.40 -11.65
C ALA A 298 1.64 30.78 -10.16
N ALA A 299 1.35 29.85 -9.25
CA ALA A 299 1.53 30.05 -7.80
C ALA A 299 3.00 30.09 -7.37
N GLY A 300 3.93 29.73 -8.26
CA GLY A 300 5.37 29.67 -8.01
C GLY A 300 5.81 28.33 -7.43
N VAL A 301 6.68 27.62 -8.17
CA VAL A 301 7.28 26.35 -7.75
C VAL A 301 8.69 26.65 -7.23
N SER A 302 8.91 26.55 -5.92
CA SER A 302 10.22 26.81 -5.30
C SER A 302 11.05 25.55 -5.10
N GLU A 303 10.42 24.39 -4.91
CA GLU A 303 11.14 23.13 -4.74
C GLU A 303 10.36 21.99 -5.43
N ILE A 304 11.11 21.07 -6.05
CA ILE A 304 10.60 19.82 -6.63
C ILE A 304 11.43 18.66 -6.09
N PHE A 305 10.78 17.57 -5.74
CA PHE A 305 11.42 16.35 -5.30
C PHE A 305 10.78 15.16 -5.97
N THR A 306 11.57 14.28 -6.56
CA THR A 306 11.09 13.04 -7.18
C THR A 306 11.71 11.83 -6.51
N GLN A 307 10.88 10.87 -6.12
CA GLN A 307 11.31 9.60 -5.57
C GLN A 307 10.64 8.44 -6.29
N ARG A 308 11.45 7.54 -6.84
CA ARG A 308 11.00 6.31 -7.49
C ARG A 308 11.17 5.11 -6.56
N TRP A 309 10.15 4.29 -6.54
CA TRP A 309 10.12 3.04 -5.80
C TRP A 309 9.88 1.88 -6.77
N PHE A 310 10.95 1.35 -7.34
CA PHE A 310 10.87 0.19 -8.22
C PHE A 310 10.60 -1.06 -7.38
N GLY A 311 9.39 -1.63 -7.53
CA GLY A 311 8.99 -2.78 -6.72
C GLY A 311 8.95 -2.49 -5.22
N GLY A 312 8.43 -1.34 -4.83
CA GLY A 312 8.40 -0.88 -3.44
C GLY A 312 7.36 -1.58 -2.56
N ILE A 313 6.29 -2.14 -3.15
CA ILE A 313 5.17 -2.73 -2.41
C ILE A 313 4.85 -4.12 -2.96
N PRO A 314 4.76 -5.17 -2.12
CA PRO A 314 4.32 -6.48 -2.55
C PRO A 314 2.83 -6.49 -2.89
N ARG A 315 2.46 -7.18 -3.97
CA ARG A 315 1.08 -7.41 -4.35
C ARG A 315 0.48 -8.51 -3.48
N TYR A 316 -0.53 -8.18 -2.71
CA TYR A 316 -1.30 -9.09 -1.89
C TYR A 316 -2.51 -9.60 -2.67
N ASP A 317 -2.30 -10.56 -3.57
CA ASP A 317 -3.39 -11.21 -4.31
C ASP A 317 -4.11 -12.28 -3.47
N GLU A 318 -5.12 -12.92 -4.05
CA GLU A 318 -5.94 -13.94 -3.38
C GLU A 318 -5.17 -15.22 -3.00
N THR A 319 -3.94 -15.39 -3.51
CA THR A 319 -3.06 -16.53 -3.16
C THR A 319 -1.94 -16.14 -2.19
N HIS A 320 -1.84 -14.87 -1.83
CA HIS A 320 -0.69 -14.34 -1.09
C HIS A 320 -0.52 -14.98 0.29
N LEU A 321 -1.60 -15.15 1.04
CA LEU A 321 -1.52 -15.74 2.39
C LEU A 321 -1.02 -17.19 2.36
N ASP A 322 -1.47 -17.98 1.39
CA ASP A 322 -0.98 -19.35 1.19
C ASP A 322 0.49 -19.35 0.78
N THR A 323 0.91 -18.40 -0.05
CA THR A 323 2.30 -18.20 -0.46
C THR A 323 3.19 -17.88 0.74
N VAL A 324 2.76 -16.98 1.62
CA VAL A 324 3.49 -16.63 2.85
C VAL A 324 3.59 -17.83 3.79
N ALA A 325 2.49 -18.53 4.03
CA ALA A 325 2.48 -19.73 4.87
C ALA A 325 3.43 -20.81 4.34
N ALA A 326 3.42 -21.07 3.04
CA ALA A 326 4.31 -22.04 2.41
C ALA A 326 5.80 -21.60 2.49
N ALA A 327 6.09 -20.30 2.36
CA ALA A 327 7.44 -19.78 2.50
C ALA A 327 7.99 -19.97 3.92
N HIS A 328 7.22 -19.61 4.94
CA HIS A 328 7.61 -19.81 6.35
C HIS A 328 7.75 -21.29 6.70
N ALA A 329 6.86 -22.17 6.21
CA ALA A 329 6.97 -23.59 6.41
C ALA A 329 8.28 -24.17 5.81
N ALA A 330 8.64 -23.74 4.59
CA ALA A 330 9.88 -24.17 3.95
C ALA A 330 11.14 -23.63 4.65
N LEU A 331 11.08 -22.41 5.23
CA LEU A 331 12.20 -21.84 6.00
C LEU A 331 12.37 -22.52 7.36
N ALA A 332 11.28 -22.99 7.99
CA ALA A 332 11.33 -23.70 9.25
C ALA A 332 12.17 -24.99 9.18
N ASP A 333 12.32 -25.57 7.99
CA ASP A 333 13.19 -26.74 7.75
C ASP A 333 14.69 -26.39 7.72
N VAL A 334 15.06 -25.10 7.79
CA VAL A 334 16.44 -24.64 7.75
C VAL A 334 16.75 -23.85 9.03
N PRO A 335 17.19 -24.52 10.11
CA PRO A 335 17.51 -23.86 11.38
C PRO A 335 18.55 -22.76 11.22
N GLY A 336 18.31 -21.60 11.81
CA GLY A 336 19.17 -20.43 11.75
C GLY A 336 18.88 -19.47 10.60
N ILE A 337 17.86 -19.78 9.78
CA ILE A 337 17.40 -18.89 8.70
C ILE A 337 15.98 -18.42 9.00
N GLU A 338 15.79 -17.12 8.93
CA GLU A 338 14.49 -16.46 9.06
C GLU A 338 14.30 -15.41 7.96
N ALA A 339 13.06 -15.07 7.66
CA ALA A 339 12.75 -14.02 6.71
C ALA A 339 11.52 -13.21 7.16
N THR A 340 11.57 -11.92 6.96
CA THR A 340 10.51 -10.96 7.28
C THR A 340 10.45 -9.86 6.22
N GLY A 341 9.49 -8.98 6.31
CA GLY A 341 9.34 -7.81 5.44
C GLY A 341 7.89 -7.51 5.13
N ALA A 342 7.67 -6.50 4.30
CA ALA A 342 6.32 -6.08 3.92
C ALA A 342 5.48 -7.18 3.23
N TRP A 343 6.13 -8.21 2.69
CA TRP A 343 5.46 -9.36 2.08
C TRP A 343 4.90 -10.38 3.09
N SER A 344 5.40 -10.37 4.34
CA SER A 344 5.08 -11.38 5.36
C SER A 344 3.82 -11.01 6.17
N GLY A 345 3.89 -9.99 7.00
CA GLY A 345 2.84 -9.67 7.97
C GLY A 345 1.98 -8.45 7.66
N GLY A 346 2.19 -7.79 6.52
CA GLY A 346 1.47 -6.58 6.11
C GLY A 346 2.40 -5.47 5.65
N VAL A 347 1.90 -4.56 4.82
CA VAL A 347 2.72 -3.53 4.15
C VAL A 347 2.97 -2.27 4.99
N GLY A 348 2.17 -2.02 6.02
CA GLY A 348 2.32 -0.84 6.87
C GLY A 348 3.46 -0.99 7.89
N VAL A 349 4.11 0.11 8.25
CA VAL A 349 5.22 0.10 9.24
C VAL A 349 4.86 -0.61 10.55
N PRO A 350 3.68 -0.38 11.17
CA PRO A 350 3.31 -1.13 12.38
C PRO A 350 3.21 -2.65 12.16
N ALA A 351 2.71 -3.08 11.00
CA ALA A 351 2.58 -4.49 10.66
C ALA A 351 3.94 -5.14 10.43
N VAL A 352 4.85 -4.46 9.71
CA VAL A 352 6.24 -4.93 9.51
C VAL A 352 6.99 -5.05 10.84
N VAL A 353 6.83 -4.08 11.75
CA VAL A 353 7.44 -4.13 13.08
C VAL A 353 6.87 -5.27 13.92
N ALA A 354 5.56 -5.51 13.85
CA ALA A 354 4.92 -6.62 14.56
C ALA A 354 5.42 -7.98 14.04
N ASP A 355 5.50 -8.15 12.72
CA ASP A 355 6.02 -9.36 12.09
C ASP A 355 7.49 -9.65 12.47
N ALA A 356 8.33 -8.61 12.50
CA ALA A 356 9.73 -8.74 12.87
C ALA A 356 9.97 -9.09 14.36
N ARG A 357 8.95 -8.94 15.21
CA ARG A 357 9.02 -9.30 16.63
C ARG A 357 8.55 -10.73 16.94
N GLY A 358 7.91 -11.39 16.00
CA GLY A 358 7.32 -12.73 16.13
C GLY A 358 5.92 -12.67 16.68
#